data_1e7f5d4e4f34bac8440ed194d5e25edd
#
_entry.id   1e7f5d4e4f34bac8440ed194d5e25edd
#
_cell.length_a   1.000
_cell.length_b   1.000
_cell.length_c   1.000
_cell.angle_alpha   90.00
_cell.angle_beta   90.00
_cell.angle_gamma   90.00
#
_symmetry.space_group_name_H-M   'P 1'
#
loop_
_entity.id
_entity.type
_entity.pdbx_description
1 polymer ?
#
loop_
_entity_poly.entity_id
_entity_poly.type
_entity_poly.pdbx_seq_one_letter_code
_entity_poly.pdbx_strand_id
1 'polypeptide(L)'
;MKNARGALLAVLTVLGAAMTLATAANAADAILSGAITSAAGEKLGGVTVSAKPTGGTVTTTVFTDENGDYYFPPLPAGKYRVWAQAVSFATAKTEIELPAARKQGFVLNPMKDFVRQLPGNVMLSALPEETEQDKRMKRMVRNNCTGCHTPSYILQHRFDEAGWNAIIELMKNANVYGTFVGNDRKPAGILDYHQKELAAYLARARGPGEGAMKFKPDPRPSGESARVMFKEYEVPLDPDSGLPSNFVQNDGSDWSLGTPSVLIPGWGIHDAWLDLDGQLWFTCNIPNRRTTIGKIDTKTGELKLFKVAAPNGLAAQTHGMTRDDKGIIWFNVNNGRGGLGRLDPKTEKIDVYLPPQGMSPTGGATTVDHDGKGRIWASAPDGALRFDPVTETFTEFKSLTYKTPNGTGVTYGAAGDRDGNGWWAEMTLDIIGKGDDATGKSQEVKLAAVKEEMNRATPEARSFYETYNQPDFNNPLPWAQGPRRMGTDKKADVLWIGNSWGANLARIDTRTHETTYVPLPGEQQPYHVAVDTKHNAWTNLWGADRVLRYDPKTSTWTAFDLPTRGAEPRYVSLLEQEGAQTQVVLPYFRARKVAVMTLRSESDLQALKTKAGSQ
;
A
#
# COMPACT_ATOMS: atom_id res chain seq x y z
N MET A 1 -60.96 48.07 49.73
CA MET A 1 -61.91 47.36 50.60
C MET A 1 -61.86 45.89 50.33
N LYS A 2 -61.52 45.13 51.36
CA LYS A 2 -61.82 43.72 51.67
C LYS A 2 -61.49 42.64 50.63
N ASN A 3 -60.37 41.90 50.87
CA ASN A 3 -60.31 40.58 51.54
C ASN A 3 -61.00 39.43 50.74
N ALA A 4 -60.24 38.41 50.33
CA ALA A 4 -60.39 37.08 50.91
C ALA A 4 -59.29 36.14 50.42
N ARG A 5 -58.65 35.48 51.40
CA ARG A 5 -57.67 34.42 51.24
C ARG A 5 -58.38 33.12 50.81
N GLY A 6 -57.79 32.38 49.91
CA GLY A 6 -58.12 30.99 49.69
C GLY A 6 -56.84 30.19 49.51
N ALA A 7 -56.44 29.48 50.54
CA ALA A 7 -55.30 28.54 50.50
C ALA A 7 -55.73 27.26 49.77
N LEU A 8 -54.99 26.84 48.73
CA LEU A 8 -55.15 25.54 48.12
C LEU A 8 -53.90 24.71 48.44
N LEU A 9 -54.07 23.69 49.23
CA LEU A 9 -53.06 22.65 49.52
C LEU A 9 -52.81 21.83 48.26
N ALA A 10 -51.63 21.91 47.68
CA ALA A 10 -51.22 21.00 46.61
C ALA A 10 -50.43 19.84 47.26
N VAL A 11 -51.01 18.65 47.21
CA VAL A 11 -50.35 17.38 47.57
C VAL A 11 -49.40 17.02 46.45
N LEU A 12 -48.09 17.11 46.70
CA LEU A 12 -47.06 16.57 45.80
C LEU A 12 -46.96 15.04 46.00
N THR A 13 -47.49 14.29 45.03
CA THR A 13 -47.18 12.87 44.85
C THR A 13 -45.86 12.74 44.12
N VAL A 14 -44.79 12.41 44.84
CA VAL A 14 -43.51 12.04 44.26
C VAL A 14 -43.61 10.62 43.72
N LEU A 15 -43.80 10.46 42.39
CA LEU A 15 -43.56 9.21 41.70
C LEU A 15 -42.05 9.06 41.52
N GLY A 16 -41.45 8.20 42.33
CA GLY A 16 -40.09 7.73 42.15
C GLY A 16 -40.00 6.85 40.92
N ALA A 17 -39.56 7.38 39.78
CA ALA A 17 -39.12 6.59 38.64
C ALA A 17 -37.76 5.98 39.02
N ALA A 18 -37.76 4.72 39.44
CA ALA A 18 -36.55 3.91 39.51
C ALA A 18 -36.01 3.74 38.07
N MET A 19 -35.08 4.59 37.65
CA MET A 19 -34.23 4.30 36.50
C MET A 19 -33.36 3.12 36.90
N THR A 20 -33.74 1.93 36.45
CA THR A 20 -32.83 0.80 36.37
C THR A 20 -31.76 1.18 35.34
N LEU A 21 -30.62 1.66 35.82
CA LEU A 21 -29.38 1.64 35.05
C LEU A 21 -29.10 0.17 34.75
N ALA A 22 -29.51 -0.28 33.55
CA ALA A 22 -28.99 -1.49 32.96
C ALA A 22 -27.49 -1.23 32.78
N THR A 23 -26.68 -1.68 33.75
CA THR A 23 -25.26 -1.88 33.54
C THR A 23 -25.17 -2.83 32.35
N ALA A 24 -24.81 -2.31 31.17
CA ALA A 24 -24.36 -3.14 30.09
C ALA A 24 -23.21 -3.97 30.68
N ALA A 25 -23.49 -5.21 31.02
CA ALA A 25 -22.45 -6.17 31.32
C ALA A 25 -21.55 -6.18 30.10
N ASN A 26 -20.33 -5.71 30.25
CA ASN A 26 -19.29 -5.88 29.25
C ASN A 26 -19.21 -7.39 28.99
N ALA A 27 -19.91 -7.86 27.94
CA ALA A 27 -19.76 -9.23 27.51
C ALA A 27 -18.27 -9.41 27.21
N ALA A 28 -17.65 -10.32 27.97
CA ALA A 28 -16.22 -10.57 27.84
C ALA A 28 -15.91 -10.89 26.37
N ASP A 29 -14.89 -10.23 25.81
CA ASP A 29 -14.40 -10.49 24.48
C ASP A 29 -14.15 -12.01 24.30
N ALA A 30 -14.65 -12.58 23.21
CA ALA A 30 -14.56 -14.01 22.94
C ALA A 30 -13.42 -14.32 21.96
N ILE A 31 -12.71 -15.41 22.21
CA ILE A 31 -11.75 -15.95 21.25
C ILE A 31 -12.51 -16.85 20.28
N LEU A 32 -12.59 -16.39 19.02
CA LEU A 32 -13.07 -17.23 17.91
C LEU A 32 -11.93 -18.12 17.44
N SER A 33 -12.17 -19.42 17.37
CA SER A 33 -11.20 -20.43 16.90
C SER A 33 -11.88 -21.51 16.07
N GLY A 34 -11.10 -22.35 15.41
CA GLY A 34 -11.62 -23.46 14.64
C GLY A 34 -10.54 -24.16 13.83
N ALA A 35 -10.96 -25.10 12.99
CA ALA A 35 -10.08 -25.86 12.10
C ALA A 35 -10.59 -25.82 10.66
N ILE A 36 -9.65 -25.84 9.72
CA ILE A 36 -9.94 -25.87 8.28
C ILE A 36 -9.45 -27.20 7.72
N THR A 37 -10.34 -27.88 7.02
CA THR A 37 -10.01 -29.10 6.29
C THR A 37 -10.42 -29.01 4.83
N SER A 38 -9.81 -29.82 3.97
CA SER A 38 -10.31 -30.07 2.63
C SER A 38 -11.52 -31.00 2.66
N ALA A 39 -12.26 -31.10 1.54
CA ALA A 39 -13.32 -32.09 1.39
C ALA A 39 -12.82 -33.54 1.50
N ALA A 40 -11.52 -33.79 1.33
CA ALA A 40 -10.87 -35.08 1.55
C ALA A 40 -10.49 -35.33 3.01
N GLY A 41 -10.75 -34.38 3.92
CA GLY A 41 -10.40 -34.45 5.34
C GLY A 41 -8.99 -34.05 5.68
N GLU A 42 -8.20 -33.55 4.71
CA GLU A 42 -6.84 -33.07 4.94
C GLU A 42 -6.86 -31.74 5.71
N LYS A 43 -6.02 -31.61 6.71
CA LYS A 43 -5.81 -30.33 7.41
C LYS A 43 -5.11 -29.31 6.52
N LEU A 44 -5.63 -28.10 6.45
CA LEU A 44 -5.13 -27.06 5.55
C LEU A 44 -4.45 -25.92 6.33
N GLY A 45 -3.12 -25.94 6.36
CA GLY A 45 -2.30 -24.85 6.88
C GLY A 45 -2.24 -23.66 5.92
N GLY A 46 -2.02 -22.43 6.46
CA GLY A 46 -1.85 -21.19 5.68
C GLY A 46 -3.13 -20.71 4.99
N VAL A 47 -4.30 -21.15 5.41
CA VAL A 47 -5.60 -20.66 4.92
C VAL A 47 -5.93 -19.34 5.62
N THR A 48 -6.37 -18.33 4.87
CA THR A 48 -6.87 -17.09 5.47
C THR A 48 -8.25 -17.31 6.07
N VAL A 49 -8.44 -16.88 7.31
CA VAL A 49 -9.74 -16.85 7.97
C VAL A 49 -10.01 -15.41 8.41
N SER A 50 -11.09 -14.84 7.91
CA SER A 50 -11.45 -13.45 8.15
C SER A 50 -12.77 -13.35 8.90
N ALA A 51 -12.85 -12.37 9.81
CA ALA A 51 -14.06 -12.06 10.57
C ALA A 51 -14.34 -10.54 10.51
N LYS A 52 -15.56 -10.18 10.11
CA LYS A 52 -16.02 -8.78 10.02
C LYS A 52 -17.34 -8.63 10.76
N PRO A 53 -17.46 -7.67 11.71
CA PRO A 53 -18.72 -7.37 12.35
C PRO A 53 -19.78 -6.93 11.32
N THR A 54 -21.03 -7.35 11.49
CA THR A 54 -22.13 -6.89 10.65
C THR A 54 -22.29 -5.37 10.78
N GLY A 55 -22.22 -4.66 9.64
CA GLY A 55 -22.24 -3.18 9.61
C GLY A 55 -20.94 -2.50 10.04
N GLY A 56 -19.90 -3.27 10.42
CA GLY A 56 -18.60 -2.72 10.79
C GLY A 56 -17.70 -2.42 9.59
N THR A 57 -16.66 -1.63 9.84
CA THR A 57 -15.64 -1.23 8.86
C THR A 57 -14.30 -1.91 9.06
N VAL A 58 -14.15 -2.75 10.09
CA VAL A 58 -12.91 -3.43 10.43
C VAL A 58 -13.02 -4.92 10.16
N THR A 59 -12.14 -5.44 9.32
CA THR A 59 -11.98 -6.89 9.10
C THR A 59 -10.72 -7.37 9.81
N THR A 60 -10.85 -8.38 10.67
CA THR A 60 -9.69 -9.07 11.26
C THR A 60 -9.45 -10.36 10.50
N THR A 61 -8.21 -10.61 10.09
CA THR A 61 -7.80 -11.84 9.37
C THR A 61 -6.62 -12.50 10.07
N VAL A 62 -6.71 -13.81 10.22
CA VAL A 62 -5.66 -14.70 10.72
C VAL A 62 -5.43 -15.84 9.72
N PHE A 63 -4.33 -16.56 9.89
CA PHE A 63 -4.05 -17.76 9.08
C PHE A 63 -4.09 -19.00 9.94
N THR A 64 -4.41 -20.13 9.31
CA THR A 64 -4.30 -21.44 9.97
C THR A 64 -2.84 -21.82 10.14
N ASP A 65 -2.52 -22.49 11.26
CA ASP A 65 -1.23 -23.14 11.48
C ASP A 65 -1.10 -24.42 10.62
N GLU A 66 0.02 -25.13 10.74
CA GLU A 66 0.27 -26.38 10.00
C GLU A 66 -0.73 -27.51 10.32
N ASN A 67 -1.43 -27.43 11.45
CA ASN A 67 -2.49 -28.37 11.81
C ASN A 67 -3.87 -27.95 11.28
N GLY A 68 -3.94 -26.85 10.52
CA GLY A 68 -5.20 -26.30 10.02
C GLY A 68 -6.00 -25.54 11.07
N ASP A 69 -5.44 -25.30 12.27
CA ASP A 69 -6.12 -24.61 13.36
C ASP A 69 -5.89 -23.09 13.28
N TYR A 70 -6.90 -22.30 13.66
CA TYR A 70 -6.79 -20.85 13.70
C TYR A 70 -7.35 -20.25 15.00
N TYR A 71 -6.79 -19.11 15.39
CA TYR A 71 -7.14 -18.41 16.63
C TYR A 71 -7.15 -16.89 16.38
N PHE A 72 -8.32 -16.27 16.55
CA PHE A 72 -8.46 -14.82 16.54
C PHE A 72 -7.95 -14.23 17.86
N PRO A 73 -7.53 -12.95 17.89
CA PRO A 73 -7.50 -12.20 19.14
C PRO A 73 -8.91 -12.11 19.73
N PRO A 74 -9.05 -11.67 20.98
CA PRO A 74 -10.37 -11.40 21.55
C PRO A 74 -11.19 -10.46 20.65
N LEU A 75 -12.38 -10.89 20.27
CA LEU A 75 -13.32 -10.14 19.44
C LEU A 75 -14.52 -9.69 20.29
N PRO A 76 -15.01 -8.44 20.12
CA PRO A 76 -16.21 -7.95 20.77
C PRO A 76 -17.43 -8.83 20.51
N ALA A 77 -18.40 -8.83 21.45
CA ALA A 77 -19.68 -9.51 21.25
C ALA A 77 -20.46 -8.89 20.08
N GLY A 78 -21.15 -9.73 19.29
CA GLY A 78 -21.95 -9.28 18.17
C GLY A 78 -22.04 -10.29 17.04
N LYS A 79 -22.75 -9.90 15.97
CA LYS A 79 -22.88 -10.70 14.75
C LYS A 79 -21.69 -10.46 13.82
N TYR A 80 -21.16 -11.54 13.27
CA TYR A 80 -19.99 -11.54 12.38
C TYR A 80 -20.26 -12.34 11.13
N ARG A 81 -19.85 -11.82 9.98
CA ARG A 81 -19.56 -12.62 8.81
C ARG A 81 -18.14 -13.19 8.97
N VAL A 82 -18.00 -14.51 8.86
CA VAL A 82 -16.72 -15.23 8.91
C VAL A 82 -16.55 -16.01 7.61
N TRP A 83 -15.35 -15.94 7.01
CA TRP A 83 -15.05 -16.68 5.79
C TRP A 83 -13.61 -17.21 5.80
N ALA A 84 -13.44 -18.37 5.15
CA ALA A 84 -12.16 -19.01 4.95
C ALA A 84 -11.88 -19.18 3.45
N GLN A 85 -10.64 -18.88 3.02
CA GLN A 85 -10.29 -18.97 1.61
C GLN A 85 -8.80 -19.31 1.41
N ALA A 86 -8.56 -20.12 0.38
CA ALA A 86 -7.23 -20.47 -0.11
C ALA A 86 -7.29 -20.59 -1.64
N VAL A 87 -6.19 -20.32 -2.32
CA VAL A 87 -6.09 -20.52 -3.77
C VAL A 87 -6.38 -21.98 -4.11
N SER A 88 -7.11 -22.23 -5.18
CA SER A 88 -7.59 -23.55 -5.63
C SER A 88 -8.72 -24.16 -4.80
N PHE A 89 -9.32 -23.40 -3.89
CA PHE A 89 -10.50 -23.81 -3.12
C PHE A 89 -11.62 -22.79 -3.23
N ALA A 90 -12.86 -23.26 -3.21
CA ALA A 90 -14.01 -22.39 -3.11
C ALA A 90 -14.05 -21.70 -1.74
N THR A 91 -14.37 -20.40 -1.72
CA THR A 91 -14.51 -19.63 -0.48
C THR A 91 -15.67 -20.19 0.34
N ALA A 92 -15.41 -20.61 1.59
CA ALA A 92 -16.43 -20.99 2.55
C ALA A 92 -16.76 -19.81 3.46
N LYS A 93 -18.05 -19.54 3.72
CA LYS A 93 -18.50 -18.39 4.50
C LYS A 93 -19.75 -18.72 5.34
N THR A 94 -19.85 -18.08 6.49
CA THR A 94 -20.99 -18.22 7.41
C THR A 94 -21.19 -16.94 8.21
N GLU A 95 -22.34 -16.83 8.84
CA GLU A 95 -22.62 -15.82 9.87
C GLU A 95 -22.63 -16.48 11.24
N ILE A 96 -22.04 -15.84 12.22
CA ILE A 96 -22.01 -16.29 13.62
C ILE A 96 -22.38 -15.16 14.56
N GLU A 97 -22.71 -15.48 15.79
CA GLU A 97 -22.92 -14.51 16.87
C GLU A 97 -22.02 -14.84 18.06
N LEU A 98 -21.13 -13.92 18.41
CA LEU A 98 -20.26 -14.02 19.59
C LEU A 98 -20.96 -13.43 20.83
N PRO A 99 -20.77 -14.01 22.03
CA PRO A 99 -19.87 -15.13 22.37
C PRO A 99 -20.51 -16.52 22.24
N ALA A 100 -21.71 -16.67 21.68
CA ALA A 100 -22.40 -17.95 21.63
C ALA A 100 -21.67 -18.99 20.74
N ALA A 101 -21.15 -18.56 19.58
CA ALA A 101 -20.42 -19.42 18.63
C ALA A 101 -18.91 -19.14 18.67
N ARG A 102 -18.18 -19.74 19.63
CA ARG A 102 -16.72 -19.54 19.77
C ARG A 102 -15.87 -20.47 18.89
N LYS A 103 -16.45 -21.55 18.40
CA LYS A 103 -15.79 -22.52 17.52
C LYS A 103 -16.48 -22.59 16.17
N GLN A 104 -15.75 -22.29 15.09
CA GLN A 104 -16.26 -22.36 13.72
C GLN A 104 -15.23 -23.06 12.83
N GLY A 105 -15.52 -24.29 12.41
CA GLY A 105 -14.73 -25.00 11.40
C GLY A 105 -15.27 -24.75 9.99
N PHE A 106 -14.40 -24.95 8.98
CA PHE A 106 -14.80 -24.94 7.58
C PHE A 106 -14.21 -26.14 6.84
N VAL A 107 -14.98 -26.64 5.87
CA VAL A 107 -14.51 -27.61 4.88
C VAL A 107 -14.40 -26.87 3.55
N LEU A 108 -13.20 -26.84 2.97
CA LEU A 108 -12.96 -26.20 1.69
C LEU A 108 -13.04 -27.22 0.55
N ASN A 109 -13.84 -26.89 -0.46
CA ASN A 109 -14.01 -27.72 -1.66
C ASN A 109 -13.00 -27.28 -2.73
N PRO A 110 -12.22 -28.20 -3.33
CA PRO A 110 -11.34 -27.89 -4.44
C PRO A 110 -12.11 -27.32 -5.64
N MET A 111 -11.51 -26.35 -6.34
CA MET A 111 -12.07 -25.79 -7.56
C MET A 111 -11.06 -25.85 -8.71
N LYS A 112 -11.52 -26.12 -9.93
CA LYS A 112 -10.66 -26.23 -11.12
C LYS A 112 -10.27 -24.85 -11.67
N ASP A 113 -11.22 -23.92 -11.75
CA ASP A 113 -10.98 -22.56 -12.23
C ASP A 113 -10.75 -21.60 -11.06
N PHE A 114 -9.49 -21.49 -10.65
CA PHE A 114 -9.03 -20.63 -9.55
C PHE A 114 -8.29 -19.38 -10.03
N VAL A 115 -8.23 -19.13 -11.33
CA VAL A 115 -7.40 -18.04 -11.89
C VAL A 115 -7.76 -16.68 -11.32
N ARG A 116 -9.04 -16.44 -11.04
CA ARG A 116 -9.50 -15.18 -10.43
C ARG A 116 -8.99 -14.95 -9.01
N GLN A 117 -8.57 -16.02 -8.32
CA GLN A 117 -8.05 -15.92 -6.94
C GLN A 117 -6.56 -15.55 -6.90
N LEU A 118 -5.85 -15.61 -8.04
CA LEU A 118 -4.41 -15.46 -8.08
C LEU A 118 -3.97 -14.01 -7.87
N PRO A 119 -2.95 -13.77 -7.04
CA PRO A 119 -2.32 -12.46 -6.91
C PRO A 119 -1.46 -12.13 -8.14
N GLY A 120 -1.09 -10.85 -8.27
CA GLY A 120 -0.42 -10.36 -9.47
C GLY A 120 0.96 -10.96 -9.74
N ASN A 121 1.72 -11.32 -8.71
CA ASN A 121 3.02 -11.98 -8.88
C ASN A 121 2.90 -13.36 -9.56
N VAL A 122 1.90 -14.16 -9.15
CA VAL A 122 1.63 -15.47 -9.76
C VAL A 122 1.18 -15.31 -11.20
N MET A 123 0.34 -14.30 -11.48
CA MET A 123 -0.08 -13.96 -12.83
C MET A 123 1.10 -13.57 -13.73
N LEU A 124 2.00 -12.69 -13.27
CA LEU A 124 3.20 -12.30 -14.02
C LEU A 124 4.14 -13.48 -14.23
N SER A 125 4.36 -14.30 -13.21
CA SER A 125 5.23 -15.47 -13.30
C SER A 125 4.71 -16.50 -14.32
N ALA A 126 3.39 -16.61 -14.47
CA ALA A 126 2.75 -17.54 -15.39
C ALA A 126 2.80 -17.10 -16.86
N LEU A 127 3.21 -15.86 -17.17
CA LEU A 127 3.37 -15.40 -18.53
C LEU A 127 4.48 -16.19 -19.26
N PRO A 128 4.27 -16.56 -20.53
CA PRO A 128 5.27 -17.29 -21.34
C PRO A 128 6.61 -16.56 -21.40
N GLU A 129 7.72 -17.31 -21.34
CA GLU A 129 9.10 -16.79 -21.41
C GLU A 129 10.07 -17.74 -22.10
N GLU A 130 9.54 -18.58 -23.01
CA GLU A 130 10.31 -19.61 -23.71
C GLU A 130 11.31 -19.02 -24.71
N THR A 131 10.99 -17.86 -25.30
CA THR A 131 11.84 -17.18 -26.28
C THR A 131 12.32 -15.82 -25.77
N GLU A 132 13.38 -15.27 -26.37
CA GLU A 132 13.84 -13.92 -26.04
C GLU A 132 12.77 -12.85 -26.35
N GLN A 133 11.93 -13.08 -27.37
CA GLN A 133 10.77 -12.22 -27.65
C GLN A 133 9.74 -12.31 -26.50
N ASP A 134 9.45 -13.49 -26.01
CA ASP A 134 8.55 -13.67 -24.87
C ASP A 134 9.03 -12.94 -23.63
N LYS A 135 10.31 -13.07 -23.30
CA LYS A 135 10.92 -12.37 -22.17
C LYS A 135 10.80 -10.84 -22.31
N ARG A 136 11.03 -10.31 -23.54
CA ARG A 136 10.82 -8.87 -23.80
C ARG A 136 9.36 -8.46 -23.59
N MET A 137 8.40 -9.22 -24.10
CA MET A 137 6.98 -8.91 -23.95
C MET A 137 6.50 -9.07 -22.50
N LYS A 138 6.96 -10.09 -21.79
CA LYS A 138 6.72 -10.26 -20.36
C LYS A 138 7.23 -9.04 -19.57
N ARG A 139 8.45 -8.58 -19.87
CA ARG A 139 9.02 -7.37 -19.31
C ARG A 139 8.18 -6.14 -19.61
N MET A 140 7.67 -6.01 -20.85
CA MET A 140 6.78 -4.94 -21.28
C MET A 140 5.48 -4.94 -20.46
N VAL A 141 4.83 -6.10 -20.31
CA VAL A 141 3.63 -6.23 -19.45
C VAL A 141 3.94 -5.75 -18.04
N ARG A 142 5.04 -6.23 -17.42
CA ARG A 142 5.39 -5.84 -16.06
C ARG A 142 5.66 -4.34 -15.92
N ASN A 143 6.41 -3.73 -16.83
CA ASN A 143 6.86 -2.36 -16.65
C ASN A 143 5.90 -1.30 -17.18
N ASN A 144 5.16 -1.61 -18.26
CA ASN A 144 4.36 -0.61 -18.96
C ASN A 144 2.84 -0.81 -18.78
N CYS A 145 2.38 -2.02 -18.39
CA CYS A 145 0.95 -2.27 -18.22
C CYS A 145 0.50 -2.20 -16.75
N THR A 146 1.41 -2.32 -15.78
CA THR A 146 1.04 -2.38 -14.35
C THR A 146 1.17 -1.05 -13.61
N GLY A 147 1.42 0.04 -14.32
CA GLY A 147 1.49 1.37 -13.73
C GLY A 147 0.15 1.90 -13.19
N CYS A 148 -0.96 1.44 -13.75
CA CYS A 148 -2.31 1.89 -13.44
C CYS A 148 -3.16 0.87 -12.69
N HIS A 149 -2.81 -0.41 -12.72
CA HIS A 149 -3.53 -1.50 -12.04
C HIS A 149 -2.65 -2.74 -11.87
N THR A 150 -3.10 -3.66 -11.01
CA THR A 150 -2.34 -4.88 -10.75
C THR A 150 -2.35 -5.84 -11.94
N PRO A 151 -1.30 -6.66 -12.12
CA PRO A 151 -1.26 -7.68 -13.17
C PRO A 151 -2.45 -8.65 -13.14
N SER A 152 -2.92 -9.00 -11.94
CA SER A 152 -4.07 -9.87 -11.76
C SER A 152 -5.35 -9.30 -12.37
N TYR A 153 -5.54 -7.97 -12.31
CA TYR A 153 -6.68 -7.34 -12.98
C TYR A 153 -6.60 -7.49 -14.50
N ILE A 154 -5.43 -7.28 -15.09
CA ILE A 154 -5.23 -7.43 -16.54
C ILE A 154 -5.46 -8.87 -16.97
N LEU A 155 -4.74 -9.79 -16.32
CA LEU A 155 -4.59 -11.17 -16.79
C LEU A 155 -5.74 -12.11 -16.34
N GLN A 156 -6.70 -11.65 -15.53
CA GLN A 156 -7.95 -12.37 -15.29
C GLN A 156 -8.88 -12.33 -16.52
N HIS A 157 -8.71 -11.37 -17.42
CA HIS A 157 -9.48 -11.24 -18.64
C HIS A 157 -8.90 -12.09 -19.77
N ARG A 158 -9.73 -12.37 -20.78
CA ARG A 158 -9.38 -13.17 -21.95
C ARG A 158 -9.88 -12.46 -23.19
N PHE A 159 -8.95 -12.10 -24.09
CA PHE A 159 -9.28 -11.48 -25.35
C PHE A 159 -8.47 -12.15 -26.47
N ASP A 160 -9.02 -12.18 -27.68
CA ASP A 160 -8.26 -12.48 -28.89
C ASP A 160 -7.27 -11.32 -29.21
N GLU A 161 -6.51 -11.47 -30.27
CA GLU A 161 -5.50 -10.48 -30.64
C GLU A 161 -6.14 -9.11 -30.94
N ALA A 162 -7.28 -9.09 -31.63
CA ALA A 162 -8.01 -7.84 -31.92
C ALA A 162 -8.50 -7.16 -30.63
N GLY A 163 -9.04 -7.92 -29.69
CA GLY A 163 -9.48 -7.44 -28.40
C GLY A 163 -8.32 -6.91 -27.54
N TRP A 164 -7.20 -7.63 -27.46
CA TRP A 164 -6.00 -7.13 -26.78
C TRP A 164 -5.45 -5.86 -27.42
N ASN A 165 -5.43 -5.79 -28.75
CA ASN A 165 -5.01 -4.59 -29.46
C ASN A 165 -5.89 -3.38 -29.13
N ALA A 166 -7.22 -3.57 -29.10
CA ALA A 166 -8.17 -2.52 -28.74
C ALA A 166 -7.99 -2.05 -27.27
N ILE A 167 -7.74 -2.98 -26.32
CA ILE A 167 -7.47 -2.63 -24.92
C ILE A 167 -6.15 -1.87 -24.77
N ILE A 168 -5.08 -2.28 -25.46
CA ILE A 168 -3.79 -1.56 -25.43
C ILE A 168 -3.98 -0.14 -25.97
N GLU A 169 -4.70 0.02 -27.09
CA GLU A 169 -5.01 1.33 -27.66
C GLU A 169 -5.75 2.24 -26.68
N LEU A 170 -6.75 1.69 -26.00
CA LEU A 170 -7.49 2.40 -24.96
C LEU A 170 -6.58 2.81 -23.79
N MET A 171 -5.72 1.88 -23.31
CA MET A 171 -4.85 2.11 -22.15
C MET A 171 -3.73 3.12 -22.43
N LYS A 172 -3.30 3.32 -23.66
CA LYS A 172 -2.35 4.39 -24.01
C LYS A 172 -2.87 5.79 -23.63
N ASN A 173 -4.19 5.94 -23.50
CA ASN A 173 -4.86 7.19 -23.15
C ASN A 173 -5.38 7.24 -21.70
N ALA A 174 -5.11 6.24 -20.88
CA ALA A 174 -5.49 6.21 -19.48
C ALA A 174 -4.40 6.80 -18.57
N ASN A 175 -4.80 7.45 -17.49
CA ASN A 175 -3.87 7.88 -16.44
C ASN A 175 -3.82 6.88 -15.26
N VAL A 176 -2.89 7.11 -14.33
CA VAL A 176 -2.69 6.25 -13.16
C VAL A 176 -3.93 6.14 -12.24
N TYR A 177 -4.88 7.04 -12.34
CA TYR A 177 -6.12 7.00 -11.57
C TYR A 177 -7.25 6.24 -12.28
N GLY A 178 -6.98 5.66 -13.46
CA GLY A 178 -7.96 4.92 -14.25
C GLY A 178 -8.96 5.80 -15.01
N THR A 179 -8.71 7.10 -15.09
CA THR A 179 -9.49 8.04 -15.91
C THR A 179 -8.83 8.24 -17.26
N PHE A 180 -9.64 8.48 -18.29
CA PHE A 180 -9.14 8.80 -19.62
C PHE A 180 -8.77 10.28 -19.69
N VAL A 181 -7.59 10.56 -20.26
CA VAL A 181 -7.17 11.91 -20.60
C VAL A 181 -7.59 12.23 -22.03
N GLY A 182 -7.88 13.50 -22.32
CA GLY A 182 -8.28 13.93 -23.65
C GLY A 182 -7.22 13.65 -24.71
N ASN A 183 -7.57 13.87 -25.97
CA ASN A 183 -6.77 13.56 -27.16
C ASN A 183 -5.41 14.28 -27.24
N ASP A 184 -5.14 15.24 -26.34
CA ASP A 184 -3.92 16.04 -26.35
C ASP A 184 -2.71 15.35 -25.68
N ARG A 185 -2.92 14.19 -25.07
CA ARG A 185 -1.82 13.41 -24.50
C ARG A 185 -1.09 12.67 -25.61
N LYS A 186 0.24 12.82 -25.64
CA LYS A 186 1.07 11.99 -26.53
C LYS A 186 0.91 10.52 -26.14
N PRO A 187 0.72 9.61 -27.12
CA PRO A 187 0.67 8.18 -26.86
C PRO A 187 1.89 7.71 -26.08
N ALA A 188 1.72 6.64 -25.31
CA ALA A 188 2.81 5.94 -24.66
C ALA A 188 3.73 5.34 -25.73
N GLY A 189 4.79 6.04 -26.14
CA GLY A 189 5.58 5.72 -27.32
C GLY A 189 6.18 4.32 -27.34
N ILE A 190 6.55 3.77 -26.17
CA ILE A 190 7.05 2.39 -26.07
C ILE A 190 5.93 1.39 -26.32
N LEU A 191 4.75 1.60 -25.75
CA LEU A 191 3.59 0.74 -25.99
C LEU A 191 3.13 0.84 -27.45
N ASP A 192 3.20 2.03 -28.05
CA ASP A 192 2.85 2.25 -29.45
C ASP A 192 3.79 1.48 -30.39
N TYR A 193 5.08 1.57 -30.15
CA TYR A 193 6.09 0.84 -30.95
C TYR A 193 5.92 -0.69 -30.89
N HIS A 194 5.61 -1.23 -29.70
CA HIS A 194 5.47 -2.68 -29.48
C HIS A 194 4.04 -3.20 -29.51
N GLN A 195 3.04 -2.37 -29.81
CA GLN A 195 1.62 -2.72 -29.66
C GLN A 195 1.23 -4.02 -30.35
N LYS A 196 1.65 -4.21 -31.61
CA LYS A 196 1.33 -5.41 -32.39
C LYS A 196 1.94 -6.68 -31.77
N GLU A 197 3.21 -6.64 -31.39
CA GLU A 197 3.88 -7.79 -30.76
C GLU A 197 3.27 -8.11 -29.39
N LEU A 198 2.93 -7.07 -28.63
CA LEU A 198 2.34 -7.22 -27.30
C LEU A 198 0.92 -7.79 -27.38
N ALA A 199 0.09 -7.35 -28.35
CA ALA A 199 -1.25 -7.90 -28.55
C ALA A 199 -1.20 -9.39 -28.95
N ALA A 200 -0.33 -9.76 -29.89
CA ALA A 200 -0.12 -11.16 -30.29
C ALA A 200 0.39 -12.03 -29.12
N TYR A 201 1.33 -11.51 -28.32
CA TYR A 201 1.84 -12.17 -27.13
C TYR A 201 0.74 -12.42 -26.09
N LEU A 202 -0.06 -11.40 -25.78
CA LEU A 202 -1.15 -11.51 -24.80
C LEU A 202 -2.28 -12.43 -25.30
N ALA A 203 -2.59 -12.41 -26.60
CA ALA A 203 -3.56 -13.33 -27.19
C ALA A 203 -3.13 -14.80 -27.07
N ARG A 204 -1.84 -15.09 -27.30
CA ARG A 204 -1.28 -16.43 -27.08
C ARG A 204 -1.25 -16.80 -25.59
N ALA A 205 -0.87 -15.87 -24.72
CA ALA A 205 -0.78 -16.10 -23.29
C ALA A 205 -2.17 -16.27 -22.66
N ARG A 206 -3.13 -15.41 -23.06
CA ARG A 206 -4.43 -15.25 -22.36
C ARG A 206 -5.59 -15.02 -23.33
N GLY A 207 -5.63 -15.79 -24.42
CA GLY A 207 -6.73 -15.79 -25.38
C GLY A 207 -8.00 -16.48 -24.88
N PRO A 208 -9.11 -16.46 -25.67
CA PRO A 208 -10.39 -17.10 -25.30
C PRO A 208 -10.29 -18.61 -25.12
N GLY A 209 -9.41 -19.27 -25.88
CA GLY A 209 -9.16 -20.71 -25.79
C GLY A 209 -8.21 -21.08 -24.65
N GLU A 210 -7.60 -22.29 -24.77
CA GLU A 210 -6.52 -22.69 -23.86
C GLU A 210 -5.30 -21.81 -24.11
N GLY A 211 -4.99 -20.91 -23.16
CA GLY A 211 -3.84 -20.02 -23.26
C GLY A 211 -2.53 -20.71 -22.86
N ALA A 212 -1.40 -20.11 -23.25
CA ALA A 212 -0.07 -20.63 -22.92
C ALA A 212 0.34 -20.43 -21.45
N MET A 213 -0.38 -19.62 -20.68
CA MET A 213 -0.09 -19.39 -19.25
C MET A 213 -0.29 -20.66 -18.43
N LYS A 214 0.75 -21.01 -17.65
CA LYS A 214 0.72 -22.14 -16.71
C LYS A 214 0.73 -21.61 -15.27
N PHE A 215 -0.39 -21.76 -14.57
CA PHE A 215 -0.53 -21.23 -13.22
C PHE A 215 -0.01 -22.22 -12.18
N LYS A 216 1.00 -21.78 -11.45
CA LYS A 216 1.53 -22.48 -10.28
C LYS A 216 1.35 -21.56 -9.07
N PRO A 217 0.34 -21.79 -8.22
CA PRO A 217 0.17 -21.01 -6.99
C PRO A 217 1.43 -21.07 -6.12
N ASP A 218 1.73 -19.95 -5.47
CA ASP A 218 2.78 -19.93 -4.44
C ASP A 218 2.39 -20.87 -3.28
N PRO A 219 3.36 -21.39 -2.53
CA PRO A 219 3.11 -22.09 -1.28
C PRO A 219 2.28 -21.21 -0.33
N ARG A 220 1.33 -21.83 0.38
CA ARG A 220 0.56 -21.12 1.40
C ARG A 220 1.49 -20.62 2.53
N PRO A 221 1.14 -19.51 3.20
CA PRO A 221 1.89 -19.01 4.35
C PRO A 221 2.14 -20.10 5.40
N SER A 222 3.35 -20.13 5.95
CA SER A 222 3.76 -21.07 6.99
C SER A 222 4.74 -20.41 7.97
N GLY A 223 4.96 -21.01 9.12
CA GLY A 223 5.87 -20.46 10.13
C GLY A 223 5.51 -19.04 10.51
N GLU A 224 6.46 -18.11 10.46
CA GLU A 224 6.25 -16.69 10.81
C GLU A 224 5.18 -16.03 9.94
N SER A 225 5.15 -16.32 8.64
CA SER A 225 4.16 -15.75 7.71
C SER A 225 2.72 -16.17 8.02
N ALA A 226 2.50 -17.33 8.62
CA ALA A 226 1.17 -17.79 9.06
C ALA A 226 0.79 -17.27 10.45
N ARG A 227 1.75 -16.76 11.24
CA ARG A 227 1.46 -16.22 12.57
C ARG A 227 0.97 -14.78 12.57
N VAL A 228 1.10 -14.05 11.47
CA VAL A 228 0.65 -12.66 11.39
C VAL A 228 -0.87 -12.53 11.52
N MET A 229 -1.30 -11.37 11.97
CA MET A 229 -2.71 -10.98 12.03
C MET A 229 -2.86 -9.66 11.30
N PHE A 230 -3.90 -9.55 10.48
CA PHE A 230 -4.27 -8.30 9.84
C PHE A 230 -5.54 -7.72 10.46
N LYS A 231 -5.54 -6.39 10.65
CA LYS A 231 -6.75 -5.58 10.77
C LYS A 231 -6.82 -4.66 9.57
N GLU A 232 -7.84 -4.82 8.75
CA GLU A 232 -8.09 -3.98 7.58
C GLU A 232 -9.23 -3.01 7.90
N TYR A 233 -8.92 -1.71 7.84
CA TYR A 233 -9.84 -0.62 8.13
C TYR A 233 -10.36 -0.04 6.82
N GLU A 234 -11.65 -0.15 6.58
CA GLU A 234 -12.28 0.38 5.38
C GLU A 234 -12.51 1.88 5.50
N VAL A 235 -12.12 2.63 4.48
CA VAL A 235 -12.52 4.01 4.33
C VAL A 235 -13.79 4.02 3.46
N PRO A 236 -14.92 4.51 3.98
CA PRO A 236 -16.19 4.51 3.27
C PRO A 236 -16.11 5.19 1.90
N LEU A 237 -17.04 4.90 1.02
CA LEU A 237 -17.14 5.58 -0.26
C LEU A 237 -17.30 7.10 -0.05
N ASP A 238 -16.55 7.90 -0.82
CA ASP A 238 -16.68 9.35 -0.74
C ASP A 238 -18.10 9.75 -1.20
N PRO A 239 -18.87 10.48 -0.35
CA PRO A 239 -20.20 10.95 -0.73
C PRO A 239 -20.21 11.82 -1.98
N ASP A 240 -19.10 12.51 -2.28
CA ASP A 240 -18.94 13.36 -3.46
C ASP A 240 -18.42 12.59 -4.69
N SER A 241 -18.31 11.28 -4.62
CA SER A 241 -17.80 10.43 -5.72
C SER A 241 -18.71 10.41 -6.96
N GLY A 242 -19.96 10.86 -6.84
CA GLY A 242 -20.97 10.75 -7.90
C GLY A 242 -21.53 9.34 -8.09
N LEU A 243 -21.09 8.36 -7.30
CA LEU A 243 -21.62 7.00 -7.34
C LEU A 243 -22.91 6.89 -6.53
N PRO A 244 -23.88 6.07 -6.97
CA PRO A 244 -25.09 5.80 -6.19
C PRO A 244 -24.75 5.18 -4.83
N SER A 245 -25.53 5.45 -3.79
CA SER A 245 -25.34 4.90 -2.45
C SER A 245 -25.44 3.36 -2.40
N ASN A 246 -26.13 2.75 -3.36
CA ASN A 246 -26.26 1.32 -3.52
C ASN A 246 -25.22 0.70 -4.49
N PHE A 247 -24.21 1.45 -4.89
CA PHE A 247 -23.16 0.93 -5.77
C PHE A 247 -22.39 -0.18 -5.07
N VAL A 248 -22.46 -1.38 -5.64
CA VAL A 248 -21.73 -2.56 -5.15
C VAL A 248 -20.35 -2.58 -5.80
N GLN A 249 -19.33 -2.48 -4.99
CA GLN A 249 -17.95 -2.54 -5.43
C GLN A 249 -17.27 -3.80 -4.88
N ASN A 250 -16.53 -4.51 -5.75
CA ASN A 250 -15.61 -5.55 -5.30
C ASN A 250 -14.45 -4.86 -4.56
N ASP A 251 -14.29 -5.16 -3.27
CA ASP A 251 -13.25 -4.61 -2.40
C ASP A 251 -12.02 -5.53 -2.26
N GLY A 252 -11.97 -6.62 -3.03
CA GLY A 252 -10.90 -7.61 -3.04
C GLY A 252 -10.90 -8.58 -1.85
N SER A 253 -11.82 -8.46 -0.90
CA SER A 253 -11.86 -9.33 0.28
C SER A 253 -12.39 -10.74 -0.01
N ASP A 254 -13.23 -10.90 -1.03
CA ASP A 254 -13.72 -12.19 -1.53
C ASP A 254 -12.99 -12.56 -2.82
N TRP A 255 -12.06 -13.49 -2.75
CA TRP A 255 -11.22 -13.87 -3.90
C TRP A 255 -12.02 -14.52 -5.04
N SER A 256 -13.19 -15.06 -4.77
CA SER A 256 -14.06 -15.64 -5.80
C SER A 256 -14.58 -14.61 -6.81
N LEU A 257 -14.59 -13.34 -6.44
CA LEU A 257 -15.01 -12.22 -7.30
C LEU A 257 -13.90 -11.73 -8.24
N GLY A 258 -12.66 -12.22 -8.06
CA GLY A 258 -11.48 -11.76 -8.79
C GLY A 258 -10.91 -10.46 -8.27
N THR A 259 -9.91 -9.95 -8.96
CA THR A 259 -9.28 -8.67 -8.63
C THR A 259 -10.20 -7.52 -8.99
N PRO A 260 -10.41 -6.55 -8.07
CA PRO A 260 -11.30 -5.42 -8.31
C PRO A 260 -10.80 -4.49 -9.44
N SER A 261 -11.73 -3.71 -10.00
CA SER A 261 -11.44 -2.64 -10.95
C SER A 261 -10.53 -1.57 -10.34
N VAL A 262 -9.87 -0.84 -11.22
CA VAL A 262 -8.98 0.27 -10.84
C VAL A 262 -9.72 1.55 -10.45
N LEU A 263 -11.02 1.63 -10.65
CA LEU A 263 -11.79 2.83 -10.29
C LEU A 263 -11.69 3.11 -8.79
N ILE A 264 -11.18 4.30 -8.46
CA ILE A 264 -11.04 4.78 -7.08
C ILE A 264 -11.93 6.01 -6.93
N PRO A 265 -13.16 5.86 -6.49
CA PRO A 265 -13.98 7.03 -6.23
C PRO A 265 -13.53 7.70 -4.92
N GLY A 266 -12.92 8.85 -5.05
CA GLY A 266 -12.70 9.76 -3.94
C GLY A 266 -11.30 9.76 -3.34
N TRP A 267 -10.99 9.00 -2.34
CA TRP A 267 -9.93 9.28 -1.37
C TRP A 267 -8.46 9.14 -1.86
N GLY A 268 -8.11 8.12 -2.64
CA GLY A 268 -6.73 7.86 -3.05
C GLY A 268 -5.77 7.77 -1.86
N ILE A 269 -6.04 6.86 -0.91
CA ILE A 269 -5.19 6.62 0.26
C ILE A 269 -3.79 6.24 -0.21
N HIS A 270 -2.75 6.99 0.22
CA HIS A 270 -1.42 6.77 -0.31
C HIS A 270 -0.40 6.36 0.75
N ASP A 271 -0.08 7.20 1.72
CA ASP A 271 0.80 6.88 2.85
C ASP A 271 -0.03 6.77 4.13
N ALA A 272 0.41 5.92 5.06
CA ALA A 272 -0.24 5.75 6.35
C ALA A 272 0.77 5.42 7.46
N TRP A 273 0.49 5.90 8.67
CA TRP A 273 1.29 5.67 9.87
C TRP A 273 0.40 5.44 11.09
N LEU A 274 0.87 4.59 11.99
CA LEU A 274 0.38 4.60 13.36
C LEU A 274 1.11 5.69 14.16
N ASP A 275 0.39 6.50 14.94
CA ASP A 275 1.03 7.31 15.94
C ASP A 275 1.50 6.46 17.16
N LEU A 276 2.13 7.10 18.14
CA LEU A 276 2.68 6.39 19.31
C LEU A 276 1.59 5.82 20.21
N ASP A 277 0.36 6.31 20.12
CA ASP A 277 -0.82 5.84 20.85
C ASP A 277 -1.60 4.76 20.05
N GLY A 278 -1.09 4.39 18.87
CA GLY A 278 -1.65 3.35 18.02
C GLY A 278 -2.88 3.80 17.22
N GLN A 279 -3.10 5.11 17.05
CA GLN A 279 -4.11 5.63 16.12
C GLN A 279 -3.57 5.69 14.70
N LEU A 280 -4.40 5.39 13.73
CA LEU A 280 -4.00 5.27 12.33
C LEU A 280 -4.28 6.58 11.58
N TRP A 281 -3.25 7.11 10.90
CA TRP A 281 -3.32 8.32 10.09
C TRP A 281 -2.97 8.01 8.64
N PHE A 282 -3.62 8.67 7.68
CA PHE A 282 -3.37 8.46 6.26
C PHE A 282 -3.50 9.73 5.41
N THR A 283 -2.77 9.76 4.30
CA THR A 283 -2.82 10.83 3.29
C THR A 283 -3.88 10.54 2.24
N CYS A 284 -4.34 11.62 1.57
CA CYS A 284 -5.36 11.60 0.54
C CYS A 284 -4.81 12.19 -0.76
N ASN A 285 -4.46 11.33 -1.71
CA ASN A 285 -3.76 11.73 -2.95
C ASN A 285 -4.72 12.16 -4.09
N ILE A 286 -6.02 11.93 -3.95
CA ILE A 286 -7.01 12.40 -4.92
C ILE A 286 -7.66 13.67 -4.37
N PRO A 287 -7.63 14.79 -5.11
CA PRO A 287 -8.30 16.02 -4.68
C PRO A 287 -9.80 15.78 -4.44
N ASN A 288 -10.27 16.17 -3.28
CA ASN A 288 -11.68 16.06 -2.88
C ASN A 288 -12.05 17.27 -2.02
N ARG A 289 -13.31 17.35 -1.57
CA ARG A 289 -13.81 18.51 -0.82
C ARG A 289 -13.61 18.39 0.69
N ARG A 290 -13.23 17.21 1.20
CA ARG A 290 -13.36 16.89 2.63
C ARG A 290 -12.04 16.68 3.32
N THR A 291 -11.04 16.07 2.66
CA THR A 291 -9.94 15.42 3.37
C THR A 291 -8.58 15.78 2.82
N THR A 292 -7.78 16.38 3.67
CA THR A 292 -6.32 16.49 3.50
C THR A 292 -5.66 15.29 4.18
N ILE A 293 -6.01 15.00 5.43
CA ILE A 293 -5.53 13.88 6.26
C ILE A 293 -6.73 13.18 6.89
N GLY A 294 -6.71 11.86 6.92
CA GLY A 294 -7.68 11.03 7.65
C GLY A 294 -7.05 10.39 8.90
N LYS A 295 -7.88 10.21 9.94
CA LYS A 295 -7.56 9.43 11.15
C LYS A 295 -8.57 8.32 11.33
N ILE A 296 -8.10 7.13 11.70
CA ILE A 296 -8.95 6.01 12.08
C ILE A 296 -8.62 5.61 13.51
N ASP A 297 -9.62 5.56 14.35
CA ASP A 297 -9.50 4.92 15.66
C ASP A 297 -9.35 3.41 15.48
N THR A 298 -8.21 2.86 15.89
CA THR A 298 -7.88 1.45 15.65
C THR A 298 -8.66 0.46 16.51
N LYS A 299 -9.38 0.94 17.51
CA LYS A 299 -10.24 0.12 18.38
C LYS A 299 -11.66 0.02 17.82
N THR A 300 -12.20 1.16 17.34
CA THR A 300 -13.59 1.26 16.89
C THR A 300 -13.75 1.22 15.38
N GLY A 301 -12.72 1.59 14.60
CA GLY A 301 -12.78 1.82 13.16
C GLY A 301 -13.41 3.16 12.78
N GLU A 302 -13.65 4.05 13.75
CA GLU A 302 -14.24 5.36 13.50
C GLU A 302 -13.29 6.25 12.70
N LEU A 303 -13.81 6.90 11.65
CA LEU A 303 -13.08 7.77 10.74
C LEU A 303 -13.29 9.24 11.11
N LYS A 304 -12.20 9.99 11.30
CA LYS A 304 -12.19 11.43 11.45
C LYS A 304 -11.40 12.08 10.32
N LEU A 305 -11.93 13.14 9.71
CA LEU A 305 -11.36 13.81 8.56
C LEU A 305 -10.87 15.21 8.92
N PHE A 306 -9.69 15.58 8.41
CA PHE A 306 -9.08 16.89 8.62
C PHE A 306 -8.87 17.57 7.29
N LYS A 307 -9.25 18.84 7.20
CA LYS A 307 -9.16 19.63 5.98
C LYS A 307 -8.25 20.83 6.17
N VAL A 308 -7.21 20.91 5.36
CA VAL A 308 -6.50 22.16 5.05
C VAL A 308 -7.11 22.69 3.75
N ALA A 309 -7.59 23.92 3.76
CA ALA A 309 -8.26 24.48 2.58
C ALA A 309 -7.25 24.86 1.49
N ALA A 310 -7.64 24.62 0.23
CA ALA A 310 -6.97 25.15 -0.97
C ALA A 310 -7.78 26.31 -1.58
N PRO A 311 -7.15 27.17 -2.40
CA PRO A 311 -7.82 28.35 -2.98
C PRO A 311 -9.06 28.04 -3.83
N ASN A 312 -9.13 26.84 -4.42
CA ASN A 312 -10.26 26.37 -5.21
C ASN A 312 -11.42 25.77 -4.38
N GLY A 313 -11.38 25.91 -3.04
CA GLY A 313 -12.39 25.39 -2.12
C GLY A 313 -12.32 23.88 -1.87
N LEU A 314 -11.40 23.15 -2.51
CA LEU A 314 -11.11 21.74 -2.23
C LEU A 314 -10.29 21.60 -0.94
N ALA A 315 -10.13 20.38 -0.45
CA ALA A 315 -9.10 20.07 0.52
C ALA A 315 -7.73 20.03 -0.19
N ALA A 316 -6.69 20.51 0.48
CA ALA A 316 -5.33 20.39 -0.01
C ALA A 316 -4.98 18.91 -0.18
N GLN A 317 -4.45 18.56 -1.35
CA GLN A 317 -3.99 17.22 -1.67
C GLN A 317 -2.74 16.87 -0.87
N THR A 318 -2.62 15.62 -0.43
CA THR A 318 -1.45 15.06 0.23
C THR A 318 -1.02 13.76 -0.46
N HIS A 319 0.25 13.39 -0.29
CA HIS A 319 0.81 12.16 -0.85
C HIS A 319 1.76 11.49 0.15
N GLY A 320 2.91 12.12 0.44
CA GLY A 320 3.91 11.61 1.36
C GLY A 320 3.63 11.96 2.82
N MET A 321 3.92 11.03 3.73
CA MET A 321 3.80 11.19 5.18
C MET A 321 4.94 10.47 5.88
N THR A 322 5.44 11.06 6.97
CA THR A 322 6.36 10.40 7.91
C THR A 322 5.99 10.77 9.34
N ARG A 323 6.41 9.95 10.29
CA ARG A 323 6.35 10.25 11.73
C ARG A 323 7.77 10.38 12.25
N ASP A 324 8.09 11.50 12.86
CA ASP A 324 9.41 11.71 13.48
C ASP A 324 9.53 10.98 14.85
N ASP A 325 10.75 11.02 15.42
CA ASP A 325 11.04 10.36 16.70
C ASP A 325 10.28 10.94 17.89
N LYS A 326 9.74 12.17 17.75
CA LYS A 326 8.90 12.83 18.75
C LYS A 326 7.42 12.45 18.65
N GLY A 327 7.07 11.65 17.62
CA GLY A 327 5.70 11.24 17.33
C GLY A 327 4.89 12.28 16.53
N ILE A 328 5.52 13.35 16.06
CA ILE A 328 4.88 14.33 15.19
C ILE A 328 4.77 13.74 13.78
N ILE A 329 3.63 13.94 13.14
CA ILE A 329 3.38 13.51 11.77
C ILE A 329 3.62 14.68 10.82
N TRP A 330 4.49 14.45 9.84
CA TRP A 330 4.84 15.39 8.78
C TRP A 330 4.32 14.88 7.44
N PHE A 331 3.79 15.77 6.61
CA PHE A 331 3.23 15.40 5.31
C PHE A 331 3.35 16.56 4.31
N ASN A 332 3.33 16.27 3.02
CA ASN A 332 3.24 17.33 2.03
C ASN A 332 1.82 17.92 1.96
N VAL A 333 1.71 19.21 1.72
CA VAL A 333 0.45 19.91 1.54
C VAL A 333 0.47 20.62 0.19
N ASN A 334 -0.39 20.21 -0.73
CA ASN A 334 -0.55 20.88 -2.00
C ASN A 334 -1.83 21.75 -1.97
N ASN A 335 -1.67 22.98 -1.47
CA ASN A 335 -2.75 23.96 -1.33
C ASN A 335 -2.67 25.11 -2.36
N GLY A 336 -2.14 24.81 -3.54
CA GLY A 336 -1.93 25.78 -4.62
C GLY A 336 -0.48 26.24 -4.75
N ARG A 337 0.32 26.28 -3.67
CA ARG A 337 1.74 26.60 -3.70
C ARG A 337 2.64 25.42 -3.31
N GLY A 338 2.12 24.49 -2.55
CA GLY A 338 2.87 23.36 -2.00
C GLY A 338 3.74 23.73 -0.80
N GLY A 339 3.78 22.85 0.19
CA GLY A 339 4.53 23.01 1.43
C GLY A 339 4.51 21.76 2.29
N LEU A 340 4.86 21.92 3.57
CA LEU A 340 4.83 20.87 4.57
C LEU A 340 3.74 21.14 5.61
N GLY A 341 2.97 20.11 5.96
CA GLY A 341 2.07 20.08 7.11
C GLY A 341 2.76 19.39 8.30
N ARG A 342 2.56 19.95 9.47
CA ARG A 342 2.93 19.38 10.76
C ARG A 342 1.64 19.07 11.53
N LEU A 343 1.42 17.82 11.86
CA LEU A 343 0.31 17.37 12.67
C LEU A 343 0.83 16.85 14.02
N ASP A 344 0.34 17.42 15.10
CA ASP A 344 0.53 16.86 16.45
C ASP A 344 -0.65 15.89 16.75
N PRO A 345 -0.43 14.57 16.81
CA PRO A 345 -1.51 13.61 17.01
C PRO A 345 -2.25 13.76 18.35
N LYS A 346 -1.60 14.31 19.37
CA LYS A 346 -2.19 14.50 20.71
C LYS A 346 -3.20 15.64 20.75
N THR A 347 -2.87 16.74 20.09
CA THR A 347 -3.73 17.94 20.04
C THR A 347 -4.56 18.00 18.78
N GLU A 348 -4.24 17.18 17.76
CA GLU A 348 -4.81 17.17 16.42
C GLU A 348 -4.66 18.52 15.68
N LYS A 349 -3.74 19.36 16.14
CA LYS A 349 -3.43 20.64 15.50
C LYS A 349 -2.57 20.43 14.26
N ILE A 350 -2.94 21.12 13.17
CA ILE A 350 -2.18 21.14 11.92
C ILE A 350 -1.61 22.55 11.71
N ASP A 351 -0.29 22.64 11.58
CA ASP A 351 0.42 23.83 11.13
C ASP A 351 0.95 23.59 9.71
N VAL A 352 1.03 24.65 8.88
CA VAL A 352 1.50 24.56 7.49
C VAL A 352 2.65 25.51 7.26
N TYR A 353 3.75 25.01 6.70
CA TYR A 353 4.96 25.74 6.38
C TYR A 353 5.16 25.75 4.86
N LEU A 354 5.35 26.95 4.31
CA LEU A 354 5.55 27.15 2.87
C LEU A 354 7.01 27.51 2.59
N PRO A 355 7.66 26.90 1.58
CA PRO A 355 8.98 27.34 1.15
C PRO A 355 8.98 28.83 0.76
N PRO A 356 10.06 29.58 1.01
CA PRO A 356 10.21 30.96 0.57
C PRO A 356 9.96 31.14 -0.93
N GLN A 357 9.57 32.34 -1.34
CA GLN A 357 9.41 32.64 -2.75
C GLN A 357 10.77 32.51 -3.47
N GLY A 358 10.79 31.81 -4.60
CA GLY A 358 12.01 31.51 -5.36
C GLY A 358 12.59 30.12 -5.11
N MET A 359 12.21 29.45 -4.02
CA MET A 359 12.47 28.01 -3.85
C MET A 359 11.42 27.16 -4.55
N SER A 360 11.77 25.93 -4.91
CA SER A 360 10.83 24.94 -5.43
C SER A 360 9.73 24.65 -4.41
N PRO A 361 8.47 24.58 -4.81
CA PRO A 361 7.40 24.10 -3.93
C PRO A 361 7.47 22.58 -3.78
N THR A 362 6.78 22.02 -2.79
CA THR A 362 6.43 20.60 -2.83
C THR A 362 5.36 20.38 -3.89
N GLY A 363 5.38 19.19 -4.53
CA GLY A 363 4.39 18.81 -5.56
C GLY A 363 3.30 17.88 -5.02
N GLY A 364 2.35 17.53 -5.90
CA GLY A 364 1.28 16.58 -5.58
C GLY A 364 1.76 15.14 -5.34
N ALA A 365 2.97 14.78 -5.80
CA ALA A 365 3.59 13.47 -5.63
C ALA A 365 4.79 13.49 -4.66
N THR A 366 4.99 14.57 -3.90
CA THR A 366 6.08 14.72 -2.93
C THR A 366 6.04 13.62 -1.87
N THR A 367 7.20 13.03 -1.60
CA THR A 367 7.43 12.14 -0.46
C THR A 367 8.17 12.88 0.65
N VAL A 368 7.97 12.44 1.88
CA VAL A 368 8.49 13.10 3.08
C VAL A 368 9.14 12.06 3.98
N ASP A 369 10.31 12.37 4.53
CA ASP A 369 10.98 11.59 5.57
C ASP A 369 11.72 12.51 6.55
N HIS A 370 12.12 11.99 7.71
CA HIS A 370 12.94 12.70 8.69
C HIS A 370 14.38 12.18 8.70
N ASP A 371 15.34 13.00 9.11
CA ASP A 371 16.73 12.58 9.30
C ASP A 371 17.09 12.35 10.77
N GLY A 372 18.29 11.83 11.02
CA GLY A 372 18.79 11.56 12.36
C GLY A 372 19.06 12.81 13.22
N LYS A 373 18.95 14.00 12.66
CA LYS A 373 19.05 15.29 13.36
C LYS A 373 17.67 15.93 13.60
N GLY A 374 16.58 15.24 13.22
CA GLY A 374 15.20 15.69 13.42
C GLY A 374 14.72 16.73 12.42
N ARG A 375 15.37 16.86 11.26
CA ARG A 375 14.91 17.71 10.17
C ARG A 375 14.10 16.90 9.18
N ILE A 376 13.26 17.58 8.42
CA ILE A 376 12.31 16.97 7.50
C ILE A 376 12.78 17.17 6.07
N TRP A 377 12.88 16.10 5.33
CA TRP A 377 13.24 16.08 3.92
C TRP A 377 12.01 15.80 3.07
N ALA A 378 11.83 16.55 2.01
CA ALA A 378 10.74 16.41 1.06
C ALA A 378 11.24 16.46 -0.36
N SER A 379 10.78 15.58 -1.24
CA SER A 379 11.11 15.67 -2.66
C SER A 379 10.47 16.94 -3.26
N ALA A 380 11.22 17.59 -4.13
CA ALA A 380 10.80 18.76 -4.91
C ALA A 380 10.84 18.41 -6.41
N PRO A 381 10.29 19.20 -7.32
CA PRO A 381 10.23 18.86 -8.75
C PRO A 381 11.58 18.55 -9.39
N ASP A 382 12.67 19.12 -8.89
CA ASP A 382 14.04 18.99 -9.43
C ASP A 382 15.10 18.84 -8.32
N GLY A 383 14.79 18.08 -7.27
CA GLY A 383 15.68 17.86 -6.14
C GLY A 383 14.95 17.60 -4.84
N ALA A 384 15.42 18.18 -3.74
CA ALA A 384 14.81 18.05 -2.42
C ALA A 384 14.85 19.34 -1.62
N LEU A 385 13.89 19.45 -0.69
CA LEU A 385 13.84 20.48 0.34
C LEU A 385 14.14 19.84 1.69
N ARG A 386 14.95 20.52 2.50
CA ARG A 386 15.13 20.24 3.92
C ARG A 386 14.44 21.32 4.74
N PHE A 387 13.62 20.95 5.67
CA PHE A 387 12.99 21.84 6.65
C PHE A 387 13.55 21.56 8.04
N ASP A 388 13.98 22.61 8.72
CA ASP A 388 14.41 22.56 10.12
C ASP A 388 13.26 23.00 11.02
N PRO A 389 12.65 22.07 11.82
CA PRO A 389 11.52 22.40 12.68
C PRO A 389 11.86 23.33 13.87
N VAL A 390 13.16 23.51 14.18
CA VAL A 390 13.61 24.37 15.29
C VAL A 390 13.67 25.84 14.85
N THR A 391 14.24 26.07 13.65
CA THR A 391 14.38 27.42 13.09
C THR A 391 13.26 27.78 12.13
N GLU A 392 12.40 26.83 11.78
CA GLU A 392 11.32 26.95 10.80
C GLU A 392 11.81 27.41 9.41
N THR A 393 13.02 26.99 9.02
CA THR A 393 13.66 27.41 7.77
C THR A 393 13.77 26.27 6.77
N PHE A 394 13.68 26.63 5.47
CA PHE A 394 13.90 25.70 4.37
C PHE A 394 15.31 25.88 3.78
N THR A 395 15.90 24.77 3.35
CA THR A 395 17.10 24.72 2.50
C THR A 395 16.80 23.88 1.28
N GLU A 396 17.16 24.35 0.10
CA GLU A 396 16.92 23.65 -1.17
C GLU A 396 18.22 23.00 -1.69
N PHE A 397 18.07 21.77 -2.19
CA PHE A 397 19.13 21.01 -2.86
C PHE A 397 18.64 20.62 -4.25
N LYS A 398 19.33 21.10 -5.29
CA LYS A 398 18.97 20.85 -6.69
C LYS A 398 19.67 19.60 -7.22
N SER A 399 18.95 18.83 -8.05
CA SER A 399 19.56 17.78 -8.87
C SER A 399 20.56 18.36 -9.84
N LEU A 400 21.71 17.69 -10.01
CA LEU A 400 22.77 18.13 -10.94
C LEU A 400 22.40 17.74 -12.38
N THR A 401 21.73 16.59 -12.57
CA THR A 401 21.41 15.99 -13.88
C THR A 401 19.90 15.79 -14.04
N TYR A 402 19.10 16.82 -13.76
CA TYR A 402 17.64 16.73 -13.88
C TYR A 402 17.15 16.73 -15.34
N LYS A 403 17.85 17.41 -16.24
CA LYS A 403 17.53 17.48 -17.68
C LYS A 403 18.66 16.90 -18.51
N THR A 404 18.31 15.99 -19.39
CA THR A 404 19.24 15.40 -20.35
C THR A 404 18.65 15.54 -21.78
N PRO A 405 19.45 15.36 -22.85
CA PRO A 405 18.92 15.29 -24.22
C PRO A 405 17.83 14.22 -24.39
N ASN A 406 17.86 13.17 -23.54
CA ASN A 406 16.97 12.02 -23.62
C ASN A 406 15.79 12.06 -22.61
N GLY A 407 15.54 13.21 -21.98
CA GLY A 407 14.40 13.35 -21.10
C GLY A 407 14.67 14.18 -19.85
N THR A 408 13.63 14.28 -19.02
CA THR A 408 13.65 15.01 -17.76
C THR A 408 13.52 14.02 -16.61
N GLY A 409 14.24 14.22 -15.53
CA GLY A 409 14.09 13.47 -14.29
C GLY A 409 12.66 13.60 -13.75
N VAL A 410 12.18 12.54 -13.12
CA VAL A 410 10.97 12.56 -12.31
C VAL A 410 11.39 12.31 -10.88
N THR A 411 11.48 13.39 -10.10
CA THR A 411 11.83 13.32 -8.69
C THR A 411 10.67 12.68 -7.93
N TYR A 412 10.94 11.60 -7.20
CA TYR A 412 9.88 10.87 -6.53
C TYR A 412 10.19 10.58 -5.05
N GLY A 413 10.99 9.56 -4.74
CA GLY A 413 11.33 9.19 -3.37
C GLY A 413 12.22 10.21 -2.69
N ALA A 414 12.05 10.44 -1.39
CA ALA A 414 12.99 11.15 -0.54
C ALA A 414 13.20 10.39 0.76
N ALA A 415 14.40 10.47 1.33
CA ALA A 415 14.75 9.94 2.64
C ALA A 415 15.80 10.82 3.32
N GLY A 416 15.78 10.85 4.66
CA GLY A 416 16.82 11.47 5.48
C GLY A 416 17.71 10.41 6.13
N ASP A 417 19.05 10.55 6.08
CA ASP A 417 19.94 9.61 6.75
C ASP A 417 20.26 10.01 8.20
N ARG A 418 20.95 9.14 8.93
CA ARG A 418 21.30 9.36 10.34
C ARG A 418 22.26 10.54 10.55
N ASP A 419 23.07 10.88 9.54
CA ASP A 419 24.05 11.98 9.61
C ASP A 419 23.42 13.32 9.21
N GLY A 420 22.14 13.31 8.80
CA GLY A 420 21.36 14.49 8.44
C GLY A 420 21.43 14.87 6.97
N ASN A 421 21.94 14.00 6.09
CA ASN A 421 21.86 14.21 4.67
C ASN A 421 20.48 13.76 4.14
N GLY A 422 20.03 14.37 3.05
CA GLY A 422 18.84 13.97 2.34
C GLY A 422 19.17 13.26 1.04
N TRP A 423 18.31 12.32 0.68
CA TRP A 423 18.43 11.54 -0.53
C TRP A 423 17.13 11.62 -1.33
N TRP A 424 17.22 11.68 -2.66
CA TRP A 424 16.05 11.67 -3.54
C TRP A 424 16.30 10.84 -4.80
N ALA A 425 15.23 10.38 -5.43
CA ALA A 425 15.30 9.58 -6.65
C ALA A 425 14.87 10.38 -7.87
N GLU A 426 15.71 10.39 -8.92
CA GLU A 426 15.34 10.79 -10.28
C GLU A 426 14.95 9.52 -11.06
N MET A 427 13.70 9.14 -10.96
CA MET A 427 13.19 7.83 -11.32
C MET A 427 13.46 7.44 -12.79
N THR A 428 13.24 8.38 -13.72
CA THR A 428 13.39 8.14 -15.17
C THR A 428 14.84 8.19 -15.64
N LEU A 429 15.74 8.71 -14.82
CA LEU A 429 17.15 8.85 -15.13
C LEU A 429 18.04 7.83 -14.40
N ASP A 430 17.46 6.96 -13.55
CA ASP A 430 18.23 6.03 -12.70
C ASP A 430 19.33 6.73 -11.89
N ILE A 431 19.00 7.89 -11.32
CA ILE A 431 19.91 8.71 -10.50
C ILE A 431 19.35 8.83 -9.08
N ILE A 432 20.25 8.77 -8.11
CA ILE A 432 19.98 9.08 -6.72
C ILE A 432 20.75 10.35 -6.36
N GLY A 433 20.03 11.41 -6.05
CA GLY A 433 20.60 12.66 -5.55
C GLY A 433 20.85 12.57 -4.05
N LYS A 434 21.89 13.27 -3.58
CA LYS A 434 22.22 13.46 -2.16
C LYS A 434 22.39 14.95 -1.87
N GLY A 435 21.71 15.46 -0.88
CA GLY A 435 21.95 16.78 -0.28
C GLY A 435 22.86 16.61 0.93
N ASP A 436 24.11 17.02 0.80
CA ASP A 436 25.12 16.92 1.85
C ASP A 436 24.94 18.05 2.87
N ASP A 437 24.61 17.69 4.10
CA ASP A 437 24.33 18.64 5.17
C ASP A 437 25.55 19.48 5.58
N ALA A 438 26.74 18.88 5.56
CA ALA A 438 27.95 19.52 6.02
C ALA A 438 28.48 20.60 5.02
N THR A 439 28.28 20.31 3.72
CA THR A 439 28.80 21.21 2.65
C THR A 439 27.71 22.06 2.01
N GLY A 440 26.44 21.74 2.21
CA GLY A 440 25.30 22.39 1.55
C GLY A 440 25.24 22.13 0.04
N LYS A 441 25.92 21.09 -0.47
CA LYS A 441 26.02 20.78 -1.90
C LYS A 441 25.26 19.51 -2.25
N SER A 442 24.81 19.42 -3.49
CA SER A 442 24.25 18.20 -4.07
C SER A 442 25.35 17.29 -4.63
N GLN A 443 25.12 15.99 -4.56
CA GLN A 443 25.89 14.91 -5.17
C GLN A 443 24.94 13.96 -5.88
N GLU A 444 25.45 13.09 -6.76
CA GLU A 444 24.64 12.11 -7.47
C GLU A 444 25.32 10.74 -7.54
N VAL A 445 24.49 9.69 -7.43
CA VAL A 445 24.87 8.29 -7.63
C VAL A 445 24.07 7.76 -8.79
N LYS A 446 24.73 7.32 -9.87
CA LYS A 446 24.11 6.72 -11.03
C LYS A 446 23.91 5.21 -10.78
N LEU A 447 22.68 4.73 -10.93
CA LEU A 447 22.38 3.30 -10.87
C LEU A 447 22.73 2.63 -12.20
N ALA A 448 23.29 1.41 -12.11
CA ALA A 448 23.63 0.62 -13.29
C ALA A 448 22.35 0.10 -13.98
N ALA A 449 22.31 0.17 -15.30
CA ALA A 449 21.22 -0.41 -16.08
C ALA A 449 21.14 -1.94 -15.90
N VAL A 450 19.95 -2.51 -16.11
CA VAL A 450 19.74 -3.97 -16.10
C VAL A 450 20.34 -4.56 -17.37
N LYS A 451 21.54 -5.13 -17.27
CA LYS A 451 22.35 -5.60 -18.43
C LYS A 451 21.63 -6.65 -19.28
N GLU A 452 20.95 -7.58 -18.65
CA GLU A 452 20.20 -8.63 -19.33
C GLU A 452 19.14 -8.04 -20.28
N GLU A 453 18.44 -7.02 -19.83
CA GLU A 453 17.42 -6.35 -20.64
C GLU A 453 18.02 -5.52 -21.77
N MET A 454 19.16 -4.87 -21.52
CA MET A 454 19.91 -4.20 -22.59
C MET A 454 20.34 -5.20 -23.69
N ASN A 455 20.80 -6.39 -23.30
CA ASN A 455 21.26 -7.41 -24.24
C ASN A 455 20.12 -8.04 -25.05
N ARG A 456 18.89 -8.07 -24.49
CA ARG A 456 17.69 -8.61 -25.15
C ARG A 456 17.11 -7.68 -26.21
N ALA A 457 17.43 -6.39 -26.17
CA ALA A 457 16.91 -5.44 -27.15
C ALA A 457 17.42 -5.79 -28.56
N THR A 458 16.51 -5.92 -29.54
CA THR A 458 16.89 -6.11 -30.94
C THR A 458 17.61 -4.86 -31.48
N PRO A 459 18.41 -4.94 -32.53
CA PRO A 459 19.05 -3.76 -33.15
C PRO A 459 18.04 -2.66 -33.50
N GLU A 460 16.88 -3.04 -34.04
CA GLU A 460 15.81 -2.12 -34.45
C GLU A 460 15.18 -1.44 -33.23
N ALA A 461 14.85 -2.23 -32.19
CA ALA A 461 14.31 -1.70 -30.94
C ALA A 461 15.32 -0.80 -30.24
N ARG A 462 16.61 -1.16 -30.24
CA ARG A 462 17.68 -0.33 -29.67
C ARG A 462 17.77 1.01 -30.39
N SER A 463 17.75 1.02 -31.74
CA SER A 463 17.73 2.25 -32.52
C SER A 463 16.53 3.13 -32.19
N PHE A 464 15.34 2.53 -32.01
CA PHE A 464 14.17 3.26 -31.53
C PHE A 464 14.40 3.86 -30.15
N TYR A 465 14.90 3.07 -29.18
CA TYR A 465 15.11 3.55 -27.79
C TYR A 465 16.18 4.64 -27.71
N GLU A 466 17.20 4.62 -28.56
CA GLU A 466 18.23 5.67 -28.63
C GLU A 466 17.66 7.02 -29.09
N THR A 467 16.63 6.99 -29.92
CA THR A 467 15.92 8.19 -30.39
C THR A 467 14.73 8.57 -29.49
N TYR A 468 14.28 7.64 -28.62
CA TYR A 468 13.19 7.87 -27.70
C TYR A 468 13.65 8.76 -26.53
N ASN A 469 13.22 9.99 -26.56
CA ASN A 469 13.68 11.03 -25.60
C ASN A 469 12.62 11.39 -24.54
N GLN A 470 11.63 10.56 -24.32
CA GLN A 470 10.54 10.82 -23.38
C GLN A 470 10.22 9.63 -22.47
N PRO A 471 11.21 9.00 -21.80
CA PRO A 471 10.87 8.07 -20.74
C PRO A 471 10.09 8.85 -19.67
N ASP A 472 8.95 8.35 -19.31
CA ASP A 472 8.13 8.88 -18.24
C ASP A 472 7.75 7.77 -17.26
N PHE A 473 6.94 8.11 -16.28
CA PHE A 473 6.49 7.20 -15.24
C PHE A 473 5.81 5.91 -15.76
N ASN A 474 5.22 5.95 -16.96
CA ASN A 474 4.50 4.83 -17.56
C ASN A 474 5.23 4.24 -18.78
N ASN A 475 6.32 4.85 -19.22
CA ASN A 475 7.07 4.47 -20.41
C ASN A 475 8.57 4.32 -20.11
N PRO A 476 8.97 3.43 -19.17
CA PRO A 476 10.38 3.21 -18.89
C PRO A 476 11.07 2.48 -20.02
N LEU A 477 12.34 2.77 -20.23
CA LEU A 477 13.21 1.92 -21.04
C LEU A 477 13.27 0.49 -20.43
N PRO A 478 13.38 -0.56 -21.24
CA PRO A 478 13.36 -1.94 -20.73
C PRO A 478 14.43 -2.24 -19.68
N TRP A 479 15.59 -1.58 -19.77
CA TRP A 479 16.74 -1.76 -18.88
C TRP A 479 16.80 -0.78 -17.71
N ALA A 480 15.79 0.11 -17.58
CA ALA A 480 15.75 1.06 -16.47
C ALA A 480 15.55 0.37 -15.13
N GLN A 481 16.20 0.89 -14.08
CA GLN A 481 15.98 0.47 -12.70
C GLN A 481 14.68 1.05 -12.14
N GLY A 482 14.41 2.32 -12.43
CA GLY A 482 13.27 3.06 -11.92
C GLY A 482 13.28 3.16 -10.38
N PRO A 483 14.29 3.83 -9.79
CA PRO A 483 14.32 4.06 -8.36
C PRO A 483 13.07 4.86 -7.96
N ARG A 484 12.24 4.25 -7.10
CA ARG A 484 10.94 4.83 -6.82
C ARG A 484 10.89 5.51 -5.45
N ARG A 485 10.80 4.73 -4.40
CA ARG A 485 10.84 5.24 -3.03
C ARG A 485 11.92 4.52 -2.24
N MET A 486 12.35 5.15 -1.16
CA MET A 486 13.52 4.72 -0.42
C MET A 486 13.33 4.90 1.08
N GLY A 487 14.15 4.23 1.85
CA GLY A 487 14.25 4.41 3.29
C GLY A 487 15.67 4.16 3.77
N THR A 488 16.12 4.97 4.73
CA THR A 488 17.43 4.84 5.35
C THR A 488 17.35 4.00 6.61
N ASP A 489 18.41 3.28 6.89
CA ASP A 489 18.63 2.72 8.21
C ASP A 489 19.05 3.86 9.16
N LYS A 490 18.19 4.21 10.11
CA LYS A 490 18.45 5.30 11.05
C LYS A 490 19.58 4.98 12.06
N LYS A 491 20.11 3.74 12.04
CA LYS A 491 21.17 3.26 12.94
C LYS A 491 22.45 2.85 12.20
N ALA A 492 22.44 2.78 10.86
CA ALA A 492 23.57 2.39 10.02
C ALA A 492 23.72 3.26 8.79
N ASP A 493 24.87 3.16 8.10
CA ASP A 493 25.20 3.94 6.89
C ASP A 493 24.60 3.28 5.64
N VAL A 494 23.29 3.06 5.63
CA VAL A 494 22.61 2.32 4.56
C VAL A 494 21.35 3.03 4.10
N LEU A 495 21.26 3.22 2.79
CA LEU A 495 20.06 3.60 2.07
C LEU A 495 19.56 2.41 1.25
N TRP A 496 18.28 2.08 1.40
CA TRP A 496 17.59 1.09 0.60
C TRP A 496 16.61 1.74 -0.36
N ILE A 497 16.57 1.27 -1.62
CA ILE A 497 15.76 1.85 -2.68
C ILE A 497 14.98 0.76 -3.38
N GLY A 498 13.67 0.98 -3.54
CA GLY A 498 12.83 0.11 -4.37
C GLY A 498 12.99 0.45 -5.85
N ASN A 499 13.69 -0.39 -6.60
CA ASN A 499 13.84 -0.25 -8.05
C ASN A 499 12.67 -0.94 -8.76
N SER A 500 11.58 -0.20 -8.98
CA SER A 500 10.31 -0.78 -9.47
C SER A 500 10.45 -1.47 -10.82
N TRP A 501 11.14 -0.85 -11.77
CA TRP A 501 11.33 -1.45 -13.10
C TRP A 501 12.45 -2.48 -13.12
N GLY A 502 13.48 -2.31 -12.30
CA GLY A 502 14.57 -3.27 -12.13
C GLY A 502 14.16 -4.56 -11.40
N ALA A 503 13.03 -4.55 -10.66
CA ALA A 503 12.58 -5.66 -9.81
C ALA A 503 13.64 -6.11 -8.79
N ASN A 504 14.29 -5.13 -8.15
CA ASN A 504 15.30 -5.38 -7.12
C ASN A 504 15.29 -4.27 -6.07
N LEU A 505 15.97 -4.49 -4.95
CA LEU A 505 16.35 -3.41 -4.06
C LEU A 505 17.78 -2.99 -4.35
N ALA A 506 18.02 -1.69 -4.52
CA ALA A 506 19.37 -1.16 -4.44
C ALA A 506 19.70 -0.85 -2.97
N ARG A 507 20.90 -1.23 -2.56
CA ARG A 507 21.50 -0.88 -1.28
C ARG A 507 22.71 0.00 -1.53
N ILE A 508 22.68 1.24 -1.03
CA ILE A 508 23.76 2.20 -1.14
C ILE A 508 24.37 2.43 0.25
N ASP A 509 25.70 2.33 0.35
CA ASP A 509 26.44 2.83 1.50
C ASP A 509 26.41 4.36 1.45
N THR A 510 25.89 5.03 2.49
CA THR A 510 25.67 6.49 2.48
C THR A 510 26.95 7.31 2.57
N ARG A 511 28.10 6.69 2.89
CA ARG A 511 29.41 7.33 2.98
C ARG A 511 30.27 7.11 1.74
N THR A 512 30.33 5.86 1.26
CA THR A 512 31.18 5.50 0.11
C THR A 512 30.47 5.58 -1.22
N HIS A 513 29.12 5.58 -1.21
CA HIS A 513 28.23 5.50 -2.37
C HIS A 513 28.32 4.16 -3.13
N GLU A 514 28.98 3.16 -2.55
CA GLU A 514 29.00 1.81 -3.10
C GLU A 514 27.56 1.27 -3.20
N THR A 515 27.18 0.78 -4.38
CA THR A 515 25.84 0.31 -4.69
C THR A 515 25.85 -1.18 -4.96
N THR A 516 24.98 -1.91 -4.27
CA THR A 516 24.71 -3.33 -4.51
C THR A 516 23.23 -3.55 -4.82
N TYR A 517 22.91 -4.63 -5.53
CA TYR A 517 21.53 -4.95 -5.91
C TYR A 517 21.12 -6.29 -5.32
N VAL A 518 19.97 -6.30 -4.68
CA VAL A 518 19.34 -7.50 -4.09
C VAL A 518 18.12 -7.86 -4.92
N PRO A 519 18.14 -8.94 -5.71
CA PRO A 519 16.99 -9.34 -6.50
C PRO A 519 15.82 -9.76 -5.61
N LEU A 520 14.61 -9.43 -6.04
CA LEU A 520 13.41 -9.93 -5.37
C LEU A 520 13.13 -11.38 -5.76
N PRO A 521 12.49 -12.17 -4.90
CA PRO A 521 12.02 -13.49 -5.26
C PRO A 521 10.85 -13.39 -6.27
N GLY A 522 11.09 -13.79 -7.52
CA GLY A 522 10.10 -13.78 -8.59
C GLY A 522 9.89 -12.41 -9.27
N GLU A 523 8.86 -12.34 -10.13
CA GLU A 523 8.53 -11.19 -10.96
C GLU A 523 7.70 -10.16 -10.20
N GLN A 524 8.35 -9.33 -9.39
CA GLN A 524 7.68 -8.40 -8.49
C GLN A 524 8.30 -7.00 -8.57
N GLN A 525 7.48 -5.97 -8.28
CA GLN A 525 7.89 -4.58 -8.33
C GLN A 525 7.85 -3.96 -6.94
N PRO A 526 9.03 -3.64 -6.34
CA PRO A 526 9.09 -2.94 -5.06
C PRO A 526 8.66 -1.49 -5.24
N TYR A 527 8.03 -0.92 -4.23
CA TYR A 527 7.59 0.47 -4.27
C TYR A 527 8.31 1.35 -3.25
N HIS A 528 8.13 1.09 -1.97
CA HIS A 528 8.79 1.79 -0.86
C HIS A 528 9.61 0.81 -0.04
N VAL A 529 10.61 1.31 0.67
CA VAL A 529 11.37 0.53 1.63
C VAL A 529 11.37 1.23 2.98
N ALA A 530 10.97 0.50 4.01
CA ALA A 530 11.15 0.88 5.41
C ALA A 530 12.21 -0.03 6.05
N VAL A 531 12.94 0.47 7.04
CA VAL A 531 13.97 -0.31 7.74
C VAL A 531 13.59 -0.45 9.21
N ASP A 532 13.61 -1.68 9.73
CA ASP A 532 13.29 -1.95 11.13
C ASP A 532 14.52 -1.79 12.06
N THR A 533 14.27 -1.84 13.36
CA THR A 533 15.34 -1.70 14.38
C THR A 533 16.36 -2.84 14.39
N LYS A 534 16.08 -3.92 13.66
CA LYS A 534 16.98 -5.08 13.45
C LYS A 534 17.77 -5.00 12.14
N HIS A 535 17.63 -3.87 11.41
CA HIS A 535 18.25 -3.60 10.10
C HIS A 535 17.63 -4.36 8.92
N ASN A 536 16.46 -4.98 9.09
CA ASN A 536 15.78 -5.62 7.97
C ASN A 536 15.12 -4.56 7.06
N ALA A 537 15.18 -4.80 5.76
CA ALA A 537 14.50 -3.97 4.77
C ALA A 537 13.11 -4.55 4.47
N TRP A 538 12.08 -3.75 4.72
CA TRP A 538 10.69 -4.06 4.42
C TRP A 538 10.26 -3.36 3.15
N THR A 539 9.71 -4.09 2.18
CA THR A 539 9.21 -3.49 0.96
C THR A 539 7.81 -3.98 0.62
N ASN A 540 6.92 -3.04 0.32
CA ASN A 540 5.62 -3.35 -0.25
C ASN A 540 5.75 -3.57 -1.75
N LEU A 541 4.97 -4.50 -2.27
CA LEU A 541 4.98 -4.86 -3.67
C LEU A 541 3.71 -4.33 -4.34
N TRP A 542 3.92 -3.45 -5.30
CA TRP A 542 2.86 -2.74 -5.99
C TRP A 542 1.77 -3.64 -6.58
N GLY A 543 2.13 -4.69 -7.29
CA GLY A 543 1.19 -5.53 -8.03
C GLY A 543 1.01 -6.95 -7.49
N ALA A 544 1.52 -7.27 -6.28
CA ALA A 544 1.64 -8.65 -5.83
C ALA A 544 0.78 -9.03 -4.61
N ASP A 545 0.01 -8.11 -4.05
CA ASP A 545 -0.78 -8.32 -2.83
C ASP A 545 0.04 -8.96 -1.69
N ARG A 546 1.27 -8.44 -1.46
CA ARG A 546 2.17 -8.88 -0.40
C ARG A 546 3.19 -7.82 0.02
N VAL A 547 3.77 -8.00 1.18
CA VAL A 547 4.94 -7.29 1.66
C VAL A 547 6.08 -8.28 1.89
N LEU A 548 7.31 -7.86 1.58
CA LEU A 548 8.51 -8.65 1.80
C LEU A 548 9.37 -8.04 2.88
N ARG A 549 10.05 -8.89 3.65
CA ARG A 549 11.13 -8.50 4.57
C ARG A 549 12.41 -9.20 4.14
N TYR A 550 13.47 -8.43 3.91
CA TYR A 550 14.81 -8.91 3.65
C TYR A 550 15.68 -8.78 4.89
N ASP A 551 16.28 -9.87 5.32
CA ASP A 551 17.30 -9.86 6.36
C ASP A 551 18.70 -9.82 5.71
N PRO A 552 19.43 -8.69 5.81
CA PRO A 552 20.75 -8.57 5.18
C PRO A 552 21.83 -9.42 5.84
N LYS A 553 21.62 -9.89 7.07
CA LYS A 553 22.59 -10.74 7.78
C LYS A 553 22.59 -12.17 7.25
N THR A 554 21.41 -12.68 6.93
CA THR A 554 21.21 -14.04 6.43
C THR A 554 20.99 -14.09 4.92
N SER A 555 20.80 -12.94 4.28
CA SER A 555 20.43 -12.80 2.87
C SER A 555 19.13 -13.54 2.52
N THR A 556 18.17 -13.56 3.44
CA THR A 556 16.91 -14.28 3.28
C THR A 556 15.71 -13.36 3.18
N TRP A 557 14.71 -13.80 2.42
CA TRP A 557 13.44 -13.13 2.27
C TRP A 557 12.34 -13.85 3.07
N THR A 558 11.48 -13.06 3.71
CA THR A 558 10.20 -13.53 4.27
C THR A 558 9.07 -12.79 3.55
N ALA A 559 8.09 -13.54 3.02
CA ALA A 559 6.93 -12.98 2.35
C ALA A 559 5.69 -13.06 3.25
N PHE A 560 4.90 -11.98 3.28
CA PHE A 560 3.63 -11.91 4.00
C PHE A 560 2.53 -11.56 3.00
N ASP A 561 1.62 -12.50 2.75
CA ASP A 561 0.52 -12.34 1.81
C ASP A 561 -0.61 -11.50 2.40
N LEU A 562 -1.13 -10.55 1.62
CA LEU A 562 -2.25 -9.71 2.03
C LEU A 562 -3.57 -10.48 1.86
N PRO A 563 -4.53 -10.31 2.78
CA PRO A 563 -5.82 -10.99 2.69
C PRO A 563 -6.73 -10.39 1.60
N THR A 564 -6.49 -9.16 1.18
CA THR A 564 -7.23 -8.47 0.12
C THR A 564 -6.50 -8.58 -1.22
N ARG A 565 -7.22 -8.94 -2.31
CA ARG A 565 -6.71 -8.96 -3.69
C ARG A 565 -6.83 -7.60 -4.35
N GLY A 566 -5.84 -7.24 -5.20
CA GLY A 566 -5.80 -5.94 -5.87
C GLY A 566 -5.60 -4.78 -4.91
N ALA A 567 -4.95 -5.01 -3.80
CA ALA A 567 -4.70 -4.02 -2.75
C ALA A 567 -3.87 -2.85 -3.27
N GLU A 568 -2.83 -3.12 -4.07
CA GLU A 568 -1.87 -2.15 -4.57
C GLU A 568 -1.33 -1.27 -3.43
N PRO A 569 -0.62 -1.86 -2.44
CA PRO A 569 -0.05 -1.06 -1.37
C PRO A 569 1.02 -0.13 -1.95
N ARG A 570 0.95 1.17 -1.61
CA ARG A 570 1.89 2.20 -2.09
C ARG A 570 2.85 2.70 -1.04
N TYR A 571 2.74 2.20 0.16
CA TYR A 571 3.61 2.54 1.27
C TYR A 571 3.73 1.37 2.25
N VAL A 572 4.79 1.38 3.02
CA VAL A 572 4.96 0.54 4.21
C VAL A 572 5.59 1.38 5.31
N SER A 573 4.98 1.40 6.47
CA SER A 573 5.57 2.00 7.68
C SER A 573 5.55 1.02 8.83
N LEU A 574 6.36 1.28 9.85
CA LEU A 574 6.56 0.39 10.97
C LEU A 574 6.28 1.12 12.29
N LEU A 575 5.58 0.47 13.19
CA LEU A 575 5.53 0.87 14.60
C LEU A 575 6.24 -0.22 15.42
N GLU A 576 7.38 0.12 15.99
CA GLU A 576 8.15 -0.72 16.90
C GLU A 576 8.24 0.00 18.23
N GLN A 577 7.76 -0.64 19.28
CA GLN A 577 7.79 -0.14 20.66
C GLN A 577 8.34 -1.24 21.55
N GLU A 578 9.13 -0.87 22.55
CA GLU A 578 9.71 -1.82 23.50
C GLU A 578 8.62 -2.63 24.21
N GLY A 579 8.77 -3.94 24.22
CA GLY A 579 7.81 -4.86 24.86
C GLY A 579 6.50 -5.07 24.08
N ALA A 580 6.32 -4.42 22.91
CA ALA A 580 5.16 -4.60 22.04
C ALA A 580 5.47 -5.38 20.77
N GLN A 581 4.43 -5.93 20.14
CA GLN A 581 4.54 -6.59 18.85
C GLN A 581 4.79 -5.54 17.75
N THR A 582 5.71 -5.83 16.82
CA THR A 582 5.92 -4.97 15.64
C THR A 582 4.65 -4.92 14.80
N GLN A 583 4.24 -3.72 14.43
CA GLN A 583 3.11 -3.47 13.54
C GLN A 583 3.59 -2.86 12.22
N VAL A 584 3.11 -3.42 11.12
CA VAL A 584 3.40 -2.98 9.75
C VAL A 584 2.13 -2.38 9.16
N VAL A 585 2.20 -1.13 8.72
CA VAL A 585 1.06 -0.40 8.16
C VAL A 585 1.14 -0.39 6.64
N LEU A 586 0.07 -0.74 5.99
CA LEU A 586 -0.03 -0.90 4.54
C LEU A 586 -1.31 -0.20 4.02
N PRO A 587 -1.20 0.99 3.42
CA PRO A 587 -2.33 1.62 2.76
C PRO A 587 -2.63 0.93 1.42
N TYR A 588 -3.89 0.51 1.22
CA TYR A 588 -4.35 -0.14 0.00
C TYR A 588 -4.98 0.89 -0.93
N PHE A 589 -4.19 1.37 -1.88
CA PHE A 589 -4.61 2.45 -2.76
C PHE A 589 -5.85 2.11 -3.58
N ARG A 590 -5.99 0.86 -4.07
CA ARG A 590 -7.11 0.43 -4.91
C ARG A 590 -8.30 -0.12 -4.11
N ALA A 591 -8.08 -0.63 -2.93
CA ALA A 591 -9.14 -1.25 -2.14
C ALA A 591 -9.78 -0.32 -1.10
N ARG A 592 -9.38 0.94 -1.01
CA ARG A 592 -9.86 1.92 -0.02
C ARG A 592 -9.78 1.41 1.42
N LYS A 593 -8.68 0.76 1.76
CA LYS A 593 -8.42 0.23 3.11
C LYS A 593 -7.05 0.67 3.59
N VAL A 594 -6.88 0.69 4.88
CA VAL A 594 -5.54 0.68 5.48
C VAL A 594 -5.43 -0.58 6.33
N ALA A 595 -4.40 -1.37 6.08
CA ALA A 595 -4.14 -2.57 6.86
C ALA A 595 -3.05 -2.33 7.90
N VAL A 596 -3.25 -2.91 9.07
CA VAL A 596 -2.24 -3.06 10.12
C VAL A 596 -1.97 -4.54 10.29
N MET A 597 -0.77 -4.98 9.88
CA MET A 597 -0.28 -6.34 10.09
C MET A 597 0.51 -6.38 11.40
N THR A 598 0.12 -7.25 12.32
CA THR A 598 0.80 -7.46 13.60
C THR A 598 1.60 -8.75 13.55
N LEU A 599 2.89 -8.70 13.88
CA LEU A 599 3.77 -9.86 13.98
C LEU A 599 3.58 -10.54 15.35
N ARG A 600 2.90 -11.67 15.38
CA ARG A 600 2.70 -12.45 16.60
C ARG A 600 3.81 -13.48 16.78
N SER A 601 4.30 -13.61 18.00
CA SER A 601 5.25 -14.67 18.37
C SER A 601 4.55 -16.03 18.55
N GLU A 602 5.32 -17.10 18.68
CA GLU A 602 4.78 -18.42 19.06
C GLU A 602 4.11 -18.40 20.43
N SER A 603 4.70 -17.64 21.38
CA SER A 603 4.13 -17.48 22.73
C SER A 603 2.78 -16.76 22.70
N ASP A 604 2.60 -15.77 21.82
CA ASP A 604 1.30 -15.10 21.64
C ASP A 604 0.22 -16.07 21.19
N LEU A 605 0.54 -16.92 20.20
CA LEU A 605 -0.39 -17.95 19.72
C LEU A 605 -0.68 -19.01 20.79
N GLN A 606 0.33 -19.44 21.56
CA GLN A 606 0.13 -20.41 22.62
C GLN A 606 -0.78 -19.85 23.73
N ALA A 607 -0.64 -18.57 24.05
CA ALA A 607 -1.54 -17.90 24.99
C ALA A 607 -3.00 -17.86 24.49
N LEU A 608 -3.21 -17.62 23.20
CA LEU A 608 -4.55 -17.67 22.58
C LEU A 608 -5.14 -19.08 22.59
N LYS A 609 -4.33 -20.11 22.26
CA LYS A 609 -4.73 -21.52 22.31
C LYS A 609 -5.20 -21.91 23.71
N THR A 610 -4.43 -21.56 24.73
CA THR A 610 -4.76 -21.85 26.14
C THR A 610 -6.08 -21.17 26.54
N LYS A 611 -6.25 -19.89 26.21
CA LYS A 611 -7.50 -19.15 26.49
C LYS A 611 -8.71 -19.74 25.77
N ALA A 612 -8.56 -20.10 24.47
CA ALA A 612 -9.64 -20.72 23.70
C ALA A 612 -10.04 -22.10 24.25
N GLY A 613 -9.13 -22.85 24.85
CA GLY A 613 -9.39 -24.14 25.51
C GLY A 613 -10.10 -24.00 26.86
N SER A 614 -9.97 -22.85 27.54
CA SER A 614 -10.58 -22.55 28.85
C SER A 614 -11.95 -21.84 28.74
N GLN A 615 -12.33 -21.36 27.58
CA GLN A 615 -13.63 -20.75 27.26
C GLN A 615 -14.64 -21.76 26.72
#